data_17f8f3111b0b6b638d4f30eb5854a2eb
#
_entry.id   17f8f3111b0b6b638d4f30eb5854a2eb
#
_cell.length_a   1.000
_cell.length_b   1.000
_cell.length_c   1.000
_cell.angle_alpha   90.00
_cell.angle_beta   90.00
_cell.angle_gamma   90.00
#
_symmetry.space_group_name_H-M   'P 1'
#
loop_
_entity.id
_entity.type
_entity.pdbx_description
1 polymer ?
#
loop_
_entity_poly.entity_id
_entity_poly.type
_entity_poly.pdbx_seq_one_letter_code
_entity_poly.pdbx_strand_id
1 'polypeptide(L)' 'MEYQKIIKKLRTKLVLSQQEFAELLGVSFTSVNRWENGKHEPTIKIKRKILQLCKDNKVKYE' A
#
# COMPACT_ATOMS: atom_id res chain seq x y z
N MET A 1 3.34 13.47 1.88
CA MET A 1 3.48 12.07 1.42
C MET A 1 2.13 11.55 0.95
N GLU A 2 2.05 11.09 -0.27
CA GLU A 2 0.77 10.65 -0.86
C GLU A 2 0.69 9.13 -0.88
N TYR A 3 0.00 8.57 0.11
CA TYR A 3 -0.13 7.11 0.21
C TYR A 3 -0.89 6.49 -0.96
N GLN A 4 -1.81 7.23 -1.57
CA GLN A 4 -2.52 6.77 -2.75
C GLN A 4 -1.54 6.30 -3.84
N LYS A 5 -0.56 7.13 -4.15
CA LYS A 5 0.44 6.83 -5.18
C LYS A 5 1.45 5.80 -4.72
N ILE A 6 1.88 5.90 -3.45
CA ILE A 6 2.87 4.99 -2.88
C ILE A 6 2.34 3.55 -2.90
N ILE A 7 1.11 3.36 -2.45
CA ILE A 7 0.49 2.04 -2.38
C ILE A 7 0.37 1.41 -3.77
N LYS A 8 -0.11 2.18 -4.73
CA LYS A 8 -0.26 1.68 -6.10
C LYS A 8 1.10 1.32 -6.71
N LYS A 9 2.10 2.18 -6.48
CA LYS A 9 3.45 1.96 -6.98
C LYS A 9 4.07 0.70 -6.37
N LEU A 10 3.94 0.54 -5.05
CA LEU A 10 4.45 -0.63 -4.35
C LEU A 10 3.75 -1.91 -4.83
N ARG A 11 2.43 -1.87 -4.91
CA ARG A 11 1.65 -3.02 -5.35
C ARG A 11 2.05 -3.45 -6.76
N THR A 12 2.22 -2.48 -7.66
CA THR A 12 2.65 -2.74 -9.03
C THR A 12 4.06 -3.33 -9.06
N LYS A 13 4.96 -2.80 -8.24
CA LYS A 13 6.33 -3.32 -8.14
C LYS A 13 6.34 -4.78 -7.71
N LEU A 14 5.47 -5.15 -6.78
CA LEU A 14 5.35 -6.52 -6.28
C LEU A 14 4.53 -7.42 -7.20
N VAL A 15 3.93 -6.85 -8.24
CA VAL A 15 3.07 -7.55 -9.22
C VAL A 15 1.91 -8.25 -8.51
N LEU A 16 1.24 -7.53 -7.61
CA LEU A 16 0.11 -8.05 -6.84
C LEU A 16 -1.19 -7.37 -7.24
N SER A 17 -2.29 -8.13 -7.19
CA SER A 17 -3.62 -7.54 -7.28
C SER A 17 -3.93 -6.79 -5.98
N GLN A 18 -5.00 -5.99 -5.98
CA GLN A 18 -5.43 -5.32 -4.75
C GLN A 18 -5.78 -6.34 -3.67
N GLN A 19 -6.43 -7.44 -4.03
CA GLN A 19 -6.78 -8.50 -3.09
C GLN A 19 -5.53 -9.14 -2.49
N GLU A 20 -4.55 -9.46 -3.31
CA GLU A 20 -3.31 -10.05 -2.84
C GLU A 20 -2.54 -9.10 -1.93
N PHE A 21 -2.53 -7.82 -2.28
CA PHE A 21 -1.86 -6.81 -1.46
C PHE A 21 -2.56 -6.67 -0.11
N ALA A 22 -3.90 -6.70 -0.11
CA ALA A 22 -4.67 -6.66 1.13
C ALA A 22 -4.31 -7.86 2.03
N GLU A 23 -4.20 -9.04 1.44
CA GLU A 23 -3.81 -10.24 2.18
C GLU A 23 -2.41 -10.11 2.77
N LEU A 24 -1.49 -9.56 2.00
CA LEU A 24 -0.12 -9.33 2.46
C LEU A 24 -0.07 -8.43 3.69
N LEU A 25 -0.91 -7.40 3.71
CA LEU A 25 -0.96 -6.43 4.81
C LEU A 25 -1.88 -6.87 5.95
N GLY A 26 -2.69 -7.90 5.75
CA GLY A 26 -3.66 -8.32 6.74
C GLY A 26 -4.85 -7.38 6.86
N VAL A 27 -5.27 -6.77 5.76
CA VAL A 27 -6.41 -5.84 5.73
C VAL A 27 -7.41 -6.29 4.67
N SER A 28 -8.57 -5.63 4.62
CA SER A 28 -9.59 -5.98 3.65
C SER A 28 -9.27 -5.39 2.27
N PHE A 29 -9.79 -6.02 1.22
CA PHE A 29 -9.74 -5.49 -0.13
C PHE A 29 -10.32 -4.07 -0.20
N THR A 30 -11.44 -3.84 0.50
CA THR A 30 -12.10 -2.54 0.53
C THR A 30 -11.15 -1.45 1.02
N SER A 31 -10.33 -1.76 2.03
CA SER A 31 -9.35 -0.82 2.55
C SER A 31 -8.35 -0.41 1.49
N VAL A 32 -7.75 -1.39 0.80
CA VAL A 32 -6.76 -1.11 -0.26
C VAL A 32 -7.41 -0.29 -1.38
N ASN A 33 -8.60 -0.67 -1.78
CA ASN A 33 -9.33 0.04 -2.83
C ASN A 33 -9.57 1.52 -2.46
N ARG A 34 -10.00 1.77 -1.22
CA ARG A 34 -10.22 3.14 -0.74
C ARG A 34 -8.94 3.95 -0.71
N TRP A 35 -7.84 3.35 -0.28
CA TRP A 35 -6.55 4.03 -0.25
C TRP A 35 -6.10 4.42 -1.66
N GLU A 36 -6.26 3.51 -2.61
CA GLU A 36 -5.84 3.77 -4.00
C GLU A 36 -6.74 4.78 -4.70
N ASN A 37 -7.97 4.92 -4.23
CA ASN A 37 -8.89 5.94 -4.75
C ASN A 37 -8.80 7.27 -4.00
N GLY A 38 -7.89 7.38 -3.04
CA GLY A 38 -7.66 8.61 -2.29
C GLY A 38 -8.75 8.96 -1.30
N LYS A 39 -9.61 8.00 -0.95
CA LYS A 39 -10.74 8.25 -0.04
C LYS A 39 -10.39 8.10 1.43
N HIS A 40 -9.37 7.32 1.73
CA HIS A 40 -8.88 7.09 3.09
C HIS A 40 -7.39 6.88 3.06
N GLU A 41 -6.75 7.11 4.21
CA GLU A 41 -5.35 6.76 4.40
C GLU A 41 -5.26 5.57 5.35
N PRO A 42 -4.20 4.76 5.23
CA PRO A 42 -3.97 3.67 6.17
C PRO A 42 -3.72 4.20 7.58
N THR A 43 -3.96 3.34 8.58
CA THR A 43 -3.58 3.66 9.96
C THR A 43 -2.05 3.73 10.07
N ILE A 44 -1.56 4.31 11.16
CA ILE A 44 -0.11 4.44 11.40
C ILE A 44 0.57 3.07 11.36
N LYS A 45 -0.05 2.07 11.94
CA LYS A 45 0.50 0.70 11.95
C LYS A 45 0.69 0.18 10.53
N ILE A 46 -0.30 0.38 9.68
CA ILE A 46 -0.23 -0.09 8.27
C ILE A 46 0.72 0.78 7.47
N LYS A 47 0.75 2.09 7.73
CA LYS A 47 1.72 2.98 7.08
C LYS A 47 3.16 2.50 7.30
N ARG A 48 3.48 2.07 8.52
CA ARG A 48 4.81 1.54 8.83
C ARG A 48 5.12 0.30 8.01
N LYS A 49 4.16 -0.61 7.88
CA LYS A 49 4.33 -1.82 7.06
C LYS A 49 4.56 -1.46 5.60
N ILE A 50 3.78 -0.52 5.07
CA ILE A 50 3.90 -0.08 3.69
C ILE A 50 5.28 0.53 3.43
N LEU A 51 5.74 1.42 4.30
CA LEU A 51 7.05 2.06 4.13
C LEU A 51 8.18 1.05 4.25
N GLN A 52 8.04 0.07 5.14
CA GLN A 52 9.03 -0.99 5.27
C GLN A 52 9.11 -1.83 3.99
N LEU A 53 7.96 -2.18 3.41
CA LEU A 53 7.92 -2.90 2.14
C LEU A 53 8.53 -2.08 1.01
N CYS A 54 8.29 -0.77 1.00
CA CYS A 54 8.91 0.11 0.01
C CYS A 54 10.43 0.07 0.13
N LYS A 55 10.94 0.15 1.36
CA LYS A 55 12.37 0.10 1.62
C LYS A 55 12.96 -1.24 1.18
N ASP A 56 12.29 -2.34 1.54
CA ASP A 56 12.76 -3.69 1.23
C ASP A 56 12.78 -3.96 -0.28
N ASN A 57 11.89 -3.32 -1.02
CA ASN A 57 11.75 -3.52 -2.47
C ASN A 57 12.27 -2.34 -3.29
N LYS A 58 12.99 -1.42 -2.66
CA LYS A 58 13.60 -0.26 -3.31
C LYS A 58 12.59 0.61 -4.05
N VAL A 59 11.42 0.80 -3.47
CA VAL A 59 10.39 1.68 -4.01
C VAL A 59 10.53 3.04 -3.34
N LYS A 60 10.72 4.07 -4.14
CA LYS A 60 10.82 5.44 -3.62
C LYS A 60 9.44 5.96 -3.25
N TYR A 61 9.35 6.65 -2.11
CA TYR A 61 8.09 7.21 -1.63
C TYR A 61 8.20 8.71 -1.26
N GLU A 62 9.23 9.36 -1.75
CA GLU A 62 9.38 10.81 -1.61
C GLU A 62 9.48 11.45 -2.97
#